data_f99fecf63f8caed06bf605970dd60918
#
_entry.id   f99fecf63f8caed06bf605970dd60918
#
_cell.length_a   1.000
_cell.length_b   1.000
_cell.length_c   1.000
_cell.angle_alpha   90.00
_cell.angle_beta   90.00
_cell.angle_gamma   90.00
#
_symmetry.space_group_name_H-M   'P 1'
#
loop_
_entity.id
_entity.type
_entity.pdbx_description
1 polymer ?
#
loop_
_entity_poly.entity_id
_entity_poly.type
_entity_poly.pdbx_seq_one_letter_code
_entity_poly.pdbx_strand_id
1 'polypeptide(L)' 'VCLLRGADGLVKNRRGHTEIGLALCEMADVTPVCVVCEMMDSETGQATSVADARKYAEENGLILLKGEDIINKYLEE' A
#
# COMPACT_ATOMS: atom_id res chain seq x y z
N VAL A 1 8.70 9.39 -13.40
CA VAL A 1 8.51 9.07 -11.98
C VAL A 1 8.19 10.34 -11.21
N CYS A 2 7.09 10.34 -10.48
CA CYS A 2 6.71 11.46 -9.63
C CYS A 2 7.14 11.20 -8.20
N LEU A 3 7.70 12.23 -7.54
CA LEU A 3 8.00 12.16 -6.12
C LEU A 3 6.74 12.55 -5.33
N LEU A 4 6.38 11.70 -4.37
CA LEU A 4 5.24 11.93 -3.48
C LEU A 4 5.74 12.02 -2.04
N ARG A 5 5.09 12.87 -1.26
CA ARG A 5 5.39 13.01 0.16
C ARG A 5 4.18 12.55 0.97
N GLY A 6 4.43 11.69 1.96
CA GLY A 6 3.39 11.30 2.91
C GLY A 6 3.04 12.47 3.84
N ALA A 7 1.79 12.49 4.29
CA ALA A 7 1.33 13.48 5.26
C ALA A 7 2.07 13.34 6.59
N ASP A 8 2.26 14.44 7.30
CA ASP A 8 2.85 14.40 8.63
C ASP A 8 1.94 13.55 9.55
N GLY A 9 2.54 12.63 10.30
CA GLY A 9 1.81 11.65 11.10
C GLY A 9 1.27 10.47 10.28
N LEU A 10 1.53 10.45 8.97
CA LEU A 10 1.15 9.37 8.04
C LEU A 10 -0.34 9.03 8.15
N VAL A 11 -0.66 7.77 8.48
CA VAL A 11 -2.04 7.29 8.52
C VAL A 11 -2.88 7.93 9.64
N LYS A 12 -2.26 8.63 10.57
CA LYS A 12 -2.98 9.41 11.58
C LYS A 12 -3.67 10.62 10.97
N ASN A 13 -3.11 11.18 9.89
CA ASN A 13 -3.62 12.38 9.23
C ASN A 13 -4.19 12.12 7.85
N ARG A 14 -3.64 11.12 7.12
CA ARG A 14 -4.13 10.77 5.79
C ARG A 14 -3.94 9.27 5.57
N ARG A 15 -5.00 8.61 5.06
CA ARG A 15 -5.00 7.15 4.84
C ARG A 15 -4.89 6.80 3.36
N GLY A 16 -3.94 7.44 2.67
CA GLY A 16 -3.65 7.16 1.26
C GLY A 16 -2.61 6.05 1.09
N HIS A 17 -2.43 5.60 -0.13
CA HIS A 17 -1.46 4.54 -0.46
C HIS A 17 -0.03 4.95 -0.09
N THR A 18 0.33 6.21 -0.28
CA THR A 18 1.65 6.73 0.07
C THR A 18 1.90 6.60 1.57
N GLU A 19 0.94 7.04 2.39
CA GLU A 19 1.04 6.98 3.84
C GLU A 19 1.09 5.54 4.35
N ILE A 20 0.28 4.65 3.77
CA ILE A 20 0.27 3.23 4.13
C ILE A 20 1.62 2.58 3.80
N GLY A 21 2.18 2.86 2.62
CA GLY A 21 3.50 2.35 2.23
C GLY A 21 4.61 2.79 3.17
N LEU A 22 4.61 4.07 3.54
CA LEU A 22 5.60 4.61 4.47
C LEU A 22 5.40 4.05 5.88
N ALA A 23 4.16 3.84 6.31
CA ALA A 23 3.86 3.22 7.60
C ALA A 23 4.41 1.79 7.66
N LEU A 24 4.28 1.02 6.57
CA LEU A 24 4.87 -0.31 6.49
C LEU A 24 6.39 -0.26 6.63
N CYS A 25 7.04 0.71 6.01
CA CYS A 25 8.49 0.89 6.14
C CYS A 25 8.89 1.17 7.58
N GLU A 26 8.15 2.03 8.29
CA GLU A 26 8.41 2.33 9.69
C GLU A 26 8.22 1.11 10.58
N MET A 27 7.15 0.33 10.37
CA MET A 27 6.89 -0.89 11.14
C MET A 27 7.95 -1.96 10.90
N ALA A 28 8.53 -2.00 9.70
CA ALA A 28 9.60 -2.91 9.35
C ALA A 28 10.98 -2.41 9.80
N ASP A 29 11.04 -1.22 10.38
CA ASP A 29 12.29 -0.58 10.84
C ASP A 29 13.30 -0.40 9.71
N VAL A 30 12.81 0.03 8.56
CA VAL A 30 13.64 0.38 7.40
C VAL A 30 13.43 1.85 7.04
N THR A 31 14.30 2.38 6.19
CA THR A 31 14.17 3.75 5.71
C THR A 31 12.79 3.96 5.08
N PRO A 32 12.03 5.00 5.46
CA PRO A 32 10.67 5.20 4.97
C PRO A 32 10.63 5.77 3.55
N VAL A 33 11.15 5.00 2.62
CA VAL A 33 11.12 5.29 1.18
C VAL A 33 10.70 4.03 0.47
N CYS A 34 9.69 4.12 -0.39
CA CYS A 34 9.22 2.96 -1.14
C CYS A 34 8.70 3.38 -2.52
N VAL A 35 8.58 2.39 -3.39
CA VAL A 35 7.98 2.57 -4.71
C VAL A 35 6.56 2.02 -4.65
N VAL A 36 5.60 2.80 -5.15
CA VAL A 36 4.21 2.36 -5.24
C VAL A 36 3.76 2.39 -6.69
N CYS A 37 2.91 1.44 -7.05
CA CYS A 37 2.35 1.34 -8.38
C CYS A 37 0.92 0.83 -8.28
N GLU A 38 0.01 1.49 -8.97
CA GLU A 38 -1.37 1.05 -9.01
C GLU A 38 -1.51 -0.12 -9.99
N MET A 39 -2.29 -1.14 -9.59
CA MET A 39 -2.61 -2.24 -10.47
C MET A 39 -3.76 -1.84 -11.39
N MET A 40 -3.54 -1.98 -12.69
CA MET A 40 -4.53 -1.67 -13.72
C MET A 40 -4.88 -2.93 -14.48
N ASP A 41 -6.15 -3.08 -14.82
CA ASP A 41 -6.60 -4.16 -15.70
C ASP A 41 -6.16 -3.84 -17.12
N SER A 42 -5.42 -4.76 -17.75
CA SER A 42 -4.87 -4.53 -19.09
C SER A 42 -5.93 -4.49 -20.19
N GLU A 43 -7.10 -5.09 -19.95
CA GLU A 43 -8.19 -5.12 -20.93
C GLU A 43 -9.09 -3.90 -20.84
N THR A 44 -9.40 -3.46 -19.62
CA THR A 44 -10.33 -2.33 -19.40
C THR A 44 -9.63 -1.01 -19.14
N GLY A 45 -8.36 -1.03 -18.72
CA GLY A 45 -7.63 0.17 -18.33
C GLY A 45 -8.08 0.74 -16.99
N GLN A 46 -8.93 0.02 -16.26
CA GLN A 46 -9.43 0.44 -14.95
C GLN A 46 -8.63 -0.23 -13.83
N ALA A 47 -8.80 0.28 -12.61
CA ALA A 47 -8.13 -0.31 -11.45
C ALA A 47 -8.54 -1.77 -11.26
N THR A 48 -7.57 -2.62 -10.95
CA THR A 48 -7.80 -4.04 -10.71
C THR A 48 -8.65 -4.22 -9.45
N SER A 49 -9.67 -5.09 -9.52
CA SER A 49 -10.50 -5.39 -8.37
C SER A 49 -9.71 -6.13 -7.29
N VAL A 50 -10.21 -6.10 -6.04
CA VAL A 50 -9.57 -6.80 -4.92
C VAL A 50 -9.50 -8.31 -5.19
N ALA A 51 -10.56 -8.89 -5.75
CA ALA A 51 -10.61 -10.33 -6.07
C ALA A 51 -9.52 -10.70 -7.09
N ASP A 52 -9.37 -9.90 -8.15
CA ASP A 52 -8.35 -10.13 -9.18
C ASP A 52 -6.94 -9.89 -8.64
N ALA A 53 -6.76 -8.89 -7.80
CA ALA A 53 -5.48 -8.61 -7.15
C ALA A 53 -5.06 -9.77 -6.24
N ARG A 54 -6.01 -10.35 -5.51
CA ARG A 54 -5.76 -11.52 -4.65
C ARG A 54 -5.31 -12.73 -5.47
N LYS A 55 -5.99 -12.99 -6.57
CA LYS A 55 -5.63 -14.07 -7.48
C LYS A 55 -4.23 -13.88 -8.04
N TYR A 56 -3.90 -12.66 -8.47
CA TYR A 56 -2.58 -12.32 -8.98
C TYR A 56 -1.50 -12.56 -7.91
N ALA A 57 -1.76 -12.15 -6.68
CA ALA A 57 -0.82 -12.34 -5.58
C ALA A 57 -0.57 -13.83 -5.30
N GLU A 58 -1.62 -14.65 -5.30
CA GLU A 58 -1.51 -16.10 -5.11
C GLU A 58 -0.71 -16.75 -6.22
N GLU A 59 -0.97 -16.38 -7.48
CA GLU A 59 -0.27 -16.94 -8.64
C GLU A 59 1.20 -16.58 -8.69
N ASN A 60 1.59 -15.44 -8.13
CA ASN A 60 2.96 -14.92 -8.19
C ASN A 60 3.70 -15.00 -6.85
N GLY A 61 3.11 -15.64 -5.83
CA GLY A 61 3.75 -15.79 -4.53
C GLY A 61 3.94 -14.47 -3.79
N LEU A 62 3.08 -13.49 -4.01
CA LEU A 62 3.13 -12.18 -3.39
C LEU A 62 2.26 -12.14 -2.13
N ILE A 63 2.60 -11.23 -1.22
CA ILE A 63 1.82 -11.01 -0.01
C ILE A 63 0.72 -9.98 -0.32
N LEU A 64 -0.51 -10.31 0.07
CA LEU A 64 -1.65 -9.39 -0.04
C LEU A 64 -2.05 -8.92 1.36
N LEU A 65 -2.06 -7.62 1.56
CA LEU A 65 -2.44 -7.01 2.83
C LEU A 65 -3.61 -6.05 2.62
N LYS A 66 -4.50 -5.98 3.61
CA LYS A 66 -5.58 -5.00 3.61
C LYS A 66 -5.07 -3.69 4.22
N GLY A 67 -5.36 -2.57 3.57
CA GLY A 67 -4.96 -1.25 4.08
C GLY A 67 -5.49 -0.98 5.48
N GLU A 68 -6.71 -1.40 5.77
CA GLU A 68 -7.34 -1.25 7.08
C GLU A 68 -6.52 -1.95 8.18
N ASP A 69 -6.05 -3.16 7.91
CA ASP A 69 -5.25 -3.92 8.88
C ASP A 69 -3.91 -3.21 9.14
N ILE A 70 -3.29 -2.66 8.12
CA ILE A 70 -2.04 -1.92 8.24
C ILE A 70 -2.24 -0.65 9.08
N ILE A 71 -3.31 0.09 8.80
CA ILE A 71 -3.64 1.32 9.54
C ILE A 71 -3.86 1.01 11.02
N ASN A 72 -4.64 -0.01 11.32
CA ASN A 72 -4.93 -0.40 12.70
C ASN A 72 -3.66 -0.82 13.45
N LYS A 73 -2.80 -1.59 12.80
CA LYS A 73 -1.54 -2.03 13.40
C LYS A 73 -0.61 -0.86 13.69
N TYR A 74 -0.51 0.07 12.75
CA TYR A 74 0.33 1.26 12.92
C TYR A 74 -0.15 2.12 14.09
N LEU A 75 -1.47 2.30 14.22
CA LEU A 75 -2.05 3.13 15.29
C LEU A 75 -1.92 2.48 16.67
N GLU A 76 -1.78 1.15 16.75
CA GLU A 76 -1.54 0.44 18.02
C GLU A 76 -0.12 0.64 18.55
N GLU A 77 0.81 0.94 17.67
CA GLU A 77 2.21 1.19 18.02
C GLU A 77 2.43 2.71 18.27
#